data_e2b4fb120244fff843421d244fc6860f
#
_entry.id   e2b4fb120244fff843421d244fc6860f
#
_cell.length_a   1.000
_cell.length_b   1.000
_cell.length_c   1.000
_cell.angle_alpha   90.00
_cell.angle_beta   90.00
_cell.angle_gamma   90.00
#
_symmetry.space_group_name_H-M   'P 1'
#
loop_
_entity.id
_entity.type
_entity.pdbx_description
1 polymer ?
#
loop_
_entity_poly.entity_id
_entity_poly.type
_entity_poly.pdbx_seq_one_letter_code
_entity_poly.pdbx_strand_id
1 'polypeptide(L)'
;VTFYDEVGGRETFAKIVSVFYREVALDPVLKPMYPEEDLGPAEERLLMFLEQYWGGPTTYGETRGHPRLRMRHMPFHVDPDARDRWLRHMRTAVDEAQLSPLHESTLWDYLERAAYAMVNSFEPSGIGTPSAGRPTLETRSRQESTEST
;
A
#
# COMPACT_ATOMS: atom_id res chain seq x y z
N VAL A 1 14.86 2.86 21.23
CA VAL A 1 14.57 1.87 20.19
C VAL A 1 13.32 2.28 19.45
N THR A 2 13.25 1.95 18.19
CA THR A 2 12.11 2.28 17.34
C THR A 2 11.21 1.06 17.21
N PHE A 3 10.00 1.31 16.67
CA PHE A 3 9.12 0.20 16.34
C PHE A 3 9.82 -0.80 15.41
N TYR A 4 10.55 -0.26 14.44
CA TYR A 4 11.33 -1.09 13.51
C TYR A 4 12.23 -2.07 14.26
N ASP A 5 12.98 -1.56 15.24
CA ASP A 5 13.87 -2.40 16.02
C ASP A 5 13.10 -3.41 16.87
N GLU A 6 12.00 -2.98 17.46
CA GLU A 6 11.25 -3.82 18.38
C GLU A 6 10.63 -5.04 17.72
N VAL A 7 10.26 -4.94 16.45
CA VAL A 7 9.62 -6.07 15.77
C VAL A 7 10.61 -6.96 15.04
N GLY A 8 11.89 -6.62 15.04
CA GLY A 8 12.91 -7.46 14.41
C GLY A 8 13.60 -6.88 13.20
N GLY A 9 13.40 -5.59 12.94
CA GLY A 9 14.11 -4.88 11.89
C GLY A 9 13.80 -5.37 10.48
N ARG A 10 14.83 -5.31 9.64
CA ARG A 10 14.67 -5.60 8.22
C ARG A 10 14.13 -7.01 7.97
N GLU A 11 14.58 -7.97 8.75
CA GLU A 11 14.15 -9.35 8.54
C GLU A 11 12.63 -9.48 8.61
N THR A 12 12.02 -8.84 9.61
CA THR A 12 10.57 -8.89 9.78
C THR A 12 9.84 -8.18 8.65
N PHE A 13 10.29 -6.97 8.32
CA PHE A 13 9.62 -6.21 7.25
C PHE A 13 9.83 -6.85 5.89
N ALA A 14 11.03 -7.43 5.65
CA ALA A 14 11.28 -8.13 4.39
C ALA A 14 10.35 -9.33 4.25
N LYS A 15 10.12 -10.05 5.34
CA LYS A 15 9.20 -11.19 5.30
C LYS A 15 7.77 -10.74 4.99
N ILE A 16 7.31 -9.68 5.66
CA ILE A 16 5.97 -9.16 5.41
C ILE A 16 5.80 -8.78 3.94
N VAL A 17 6.76 -8.03 3.42
CA VAL A 17 6.68 -7.55 2.04
C VAL A 17 6.75 -8.72 1.06
N SER A 18 7.60 -9.70 1.34
CA SER A 18 7.73 -10.87 0.47
C SER A 18 6.43 -11.66 0.40
N VAL A 19 5.80 -11.91 1.55
CA VAL A 19 4.52 -12.64 1.58
C VAL A 19 3.44 -11.84 0.87
N PHE A 20 3.40 -10.54 1.11
CA PHE A 20 2.40 -9.69 0.47
C PHE A 20 2.50 -9.79 -1.06
N TYR A 21 3.70 -9.67 -1.62
CA TYR A 21 3.83 -9.71 -3.07
C TYR A 21 3.69 -11.11 -3.64
N ARG A 22 3.94 -12.14 -2.84
CA ARG A 22 3.60 -13.50 -3.24
C ARG A 22 2.10 -13.61 -3.55
N GLU A 23 1.27 -12.99 -2.68
CA GLU A 23 -0.17 -13.00 -2.87
C GLU A 23 -0.61 -12.09 -4.02
N VAL A 24 0.01 -10.91 -4.13
CA VAL A 24 -0.30 -9.98 -5.21
C VAL A 24 -0.05 -10.60 -6.58
N ALA A 25 1.03 -11.39 -6.68
CA ALA A 25 1.38 -12.02 -7.96
C ALA A 25 0.28 -12.95 -8.48
N LEU A 26 -0.56 -13.45 -7.57
CA LEU A 26 -1.65 -14.36 -7.92
C LEU A 26 -2.98 -13.63 -8.06
N ASP A 27 -3.02 -12.32 -7.83
CA ASP A 27 -4.26 -11.58 -7.82
C ASP A 27 -4.55 -10.98 -9.20
N PRO A 28 -5.65 -11.39 -9.84
CA PRO A 28 -5.93 -10.94 -11.21
C PRO A 28 -6.29 -9.45 -11.32
N VAL A 29 -6.61 -8.80 -10.21
CA VAL A 29 -6.93 -7.38 -10.21
C VAL A 29 -5.70 -6.55 -9.88
N LEU A 30 -4.94 -6.94 -8.85
CA LEU A 30 -3.81 -6.13 -8.41
C LEU A 30 -2.57 -6.32 -9.28
N LYS A 31 -2.29 -7.55 -9.74
CA LYS A 31 -1.08 -7.79 -10.49
C LYS A 31 -0.95 -6.88 -11.72
N PRO A 32 -2.01 -6.70 -12.52
CA PRO A 32 -1.89 -5.83 -13.71
C PRO A 32 -1.65 -4.36 -13.39
N MET A 33 -1.88 -3.94 -12.16
CA MET A 33 -1.65 -2.55 -11.78
C MET A 33 -0.18 -2.20 -11.66
N TYR A 34 0.68 -3.20 -11.57
CA TYR A 34 2.11 -2.98 -11.48
C TYR A 34 2.71 -2.95 -12.88
N PRO A 35 3.44 -1.88 -13.24
CA PRO A 35 3.95 -1.76 -14.61
C PRO A 35 4.99 -2.79 -14.99
N GLU A 36 5.75 -3.27 -14.01
CA GLU A 36 6.77 -4.29 -14.28
C GLU A 36 6.16 -5.67 -14.15
N GLU A 37 6.55 -6.59 -15.05
CA GLU A 37 6.15 -7.98 -14.90
C GLU A 37 6.77 -8.59 -13.65
N ASP A 38 8.01 -8.23 -13.37
CA ASP A 38 8.72 -8.68 -12.20
C ASP A 38 8.37 -7.76 -11.04
N LEU A 39 7.82 -8.30 -9.97
CA LEU A 39 7.43 -7.50 -8.81
C LEU A 39 8.60 -7.17 -7.88
N GLY A 40 9.81 -7.63 -8.20
CA GLY A 40 10.98 -7.33 -7.37
C GLY A 40 11.18 -5.85 -7.10
N PRO A 41 11.15 -4.99 -8.13
CA PRO A 41 11.31 -3.55 -7.87
C PRO A 41 10.21 -2.99 -6.97
N ALA A 42 8.96 -3.42 -7.15
CA ALA A 42 7.86 -2.97 -6.29
C ALA A 42 8.07 -3.45 -4.87
N GLU A 43 8.50 -4.68 -4.70
CA GLU A 43 8.78 -5.24 -3.39
C GLU A 43 9.86 -4.43 -2.67
N GLU A 44 10.92 -4.09 -3.38
CA GLU A 44 12.00 -3.29 -2.81
C GLU A 44 11.52 -1.91 -2.39
N ARG A 45 10.69 -1.27 -3.22
CA ARG A 45 10.18 0.06 -2.90
C ARG A 45 9.32 0.04 -1.65
N LEU A 46 8.43 -0.94 -1.52
CA LEU A 46 7.58 -1.04 -0.34
C LEU A 46 8.40 -1.32 0.91
N LEU A 47 9.40 -2.21 0.79
CA LEU A 47 10.26 -2.51 1.91
C LEU A 47 10.99 -1.27 2.41
N MET A 48 11.61 -0.52 1.50
CA MET A 48 12.32 0.69 1.89
C MET A 48 11.40 1.72 2.51
N PHE A 49 10.17 1.85 1.98
CA PHE A 49 9.21 2.80 2.54
C PHE A 49 8.82 2.41 3.96
N LEU A 50 8.49 1.15 4.18
CA LEU A 50 8.07 0.69 5.51
C LEU A 50 9.21 0.80 6.50
N GLU A 51 10.42 0.48 6.08
CA GLU A 51 11.57 0.63 6.98
C GLU A 51 11.73 2.06 7.45
N GLN A 52 11.65 3.00 6.52
CA GLN A 52 11.80 4.40 6.89
C GLN A 52 10.65 4.88 7.76
N TYR A 53 9.43 4.52 7.41
CA TYR A 53 8.27 4.98 8.15
C TYR A 53 8.32 4.53 9.62
N TRP A 54 8.80 3.33 9.86
CA TRP A 54 8.78 2.74 11.20
C TRP A 54 10.09 2.94 11.96
N GLY A 55 10.97 3.80 11.47
CA GLY A 55 12.15 4.21 12.22
C GLY A 55 13.43 3.51 11.86
N GLY A 56 13.45 2.80 10.75
CA GLY A 56 14.65 2.16 10.24
C GLY A 56 15.41 3.07 9.28
N PRO A 57 16.16 2.47 8.35
CA PRO A 57 16.97 3.26 7.40
C PRO A 57 16.14 4.23 6.57
N THR A 58 16.73 5.35 6.21
CA THR A 58 16.04 6.39 5.44
C THR A 58 16.34 6.29 3.95
N THR A 59 16.64 5.10 3.47
CA THR A 59 17.00 4.87 2.08
C THR A 59 15.92 5.33 1.10
N TYR A 60 14.65 5.12 1.46
CA TYR A 60 13.56 5.54 0.58
C TYR A 60 13.64 7.03 0.30
N GLY A 61 13.75 7.85 1.35
CA GLY A 61 13.82 9.30 1.18
C GLY A 61 15.04 9.75 0.41
N GLU A 62 16.17 9.06 0.64
CA GLU A 62 17.41 9.41 -0.04
C GLU A 62 17.37 9.14 -1.54
N THR A 63 16.66 8.08 -1.94
CA THR A 63 16.62 7.68 -3.33
C THR A 63 15.38 8.15 -4.08
N ARG A 64 14.26 8.33 -3.41
CA ARG A 64 12.98 8.63 -4.06
C ARG A 64 12.33 9.92 -3.57
N GLY A 65 12.88 10.55 -2.53
CA GLY A 65 12.32 11.77 -1.97
C GLY A 65 11.10 11.50 -1.10
N HIS A 66 10.24 12.50 -0.95
CA HIS A 66 9.04 12.39 -0.13
C HIS A 66 8.12 11.30 -0.69
N PRO A 67 7.52 10.46 0.17
CA PRO A 67 6.68 9.34 -0.31
C PRO A 67 5.52 9.75 -1.20
N ARG A 68 4.74 10.77 -0.79
CA ARG A 68 3.61 11.28 -1.58
C ARG A 68 2.76 10.14 -2.12
N LEU A 69 2.29 9.29 -1.21
CA LEU A 69 1.65 8.03 -1.60
C LEU A 69 0.42 8.22 -2.50
N ARG A 70 -0.47 9.16 -2.14
CA ARG A 70 -1.65 9.36 -2.96
C ARG A 70 -1.29 9.83 -4.37
N MET A 71 -0.34 10.74 -4.47
CA MET A 71 0.08 11.24 -5.77
C MET A 71 0.66 10.11 -6.62
N ARG A 72 1.48 9.24 -6.02
CA ARG A 72 2.09 8.14 -6.76
C ARG A 72 1.05 7.11 -7.21
N HIS A 73 -0.10 7.03 -6.54
CA HIS A 73 -1.16 6.10 -6.93
C HIS A 73 -2.19 6.71 -7.87
N MET A 74 -2.10 8.02 -8.14
CA MET A 74 -3.07 8.68 -9.02
C MET A 74 -3.22 8.04 -10.40
N PRO A 75 -2.15 7.54 -11.05
CA PRO A 75 -2.30 6.89 -12.35
C PRO A 75 -3.08 5.60 -12.32
N PHE A 76 -3.35 5.05 -11.15
CA PHE A 76 -3.97 3.74 -11.02
C PHE A 76 -5.43 3.88 -10.59
N HIS A 77 -6.24 2.90 -10.97
CA HIS A 77 -7.65 2.84 -10.60
C HIS A 77 -7.75 2.11 -9.26
N VAL A 78 -7.66 2.87 -8.16
CA VAL A 78 -7.73 2.27 -6.82
C VAL A 78 -9.13 2.46 -6.28
N ASP A 79 -9.96 1.42 -6.41
CA ASP A 79 -11.34 1.43 -5.92
C ASP A 79 -11.43 0.60 -4.63
N PRO A 80 -12.62 0.55 -4.01
CA PRO A 80 -12.77 -0.25 -2.79
C PRO A 80 -12.44 -1.73 -2.97
N ASP A 81 -12.66 -2.30 -4.14
CA ASP A 81 -12.29 -3.69 -4.38
C ASP A 81 -10.76 -3.87 -4.35
N ALA A 82 -10.04 -2.98 -5.01
CA ALA A 82 -8.57 -3.05 -4.98
C ALA A 82 -8.06 -2.87 -3.56
N ARG A 83 -8.66 -1.92 -2.80
CA ARG A 83 -8.29 -1.74 -1.40
C ARG A 83 -8.51 -3.00 -0.59
N ASP A 84 -9.65 -3.65 -0.76
CA ASP A 84 -9.98 -4.82 0.03
C ASP A 84 -9.06 -5.99 -0.31
N ARG A 85 -8.70 -6.15 -1.58
CA ARG A 85 -7.74 -7.17 -2.00
C ARG A 85 -6.37 -6.91 -1.39
N TRP A 86 -5.92 -5.66 -1.43
CA TRP A 86 -4.65 -5.26 -0.85
C TRP A 86 -4.63 -5.60 0.64
N LEU A 87 -5.69 -5.25 1.35
CA LEU A 87 -5.77 -5.50 2.79
C LEU A 87 -5.80 -6.99 3.09
N ARG A 88 -6.48 -7.79 2.26
CA ARG A 88 -6.51 -9.24 2.46
C ARG A 88 -5.11 -9.83 2.34
N HIS A 89 -4.37 -9.41 1.33
CA HIS A 89 -3.01 -9.93 1.15
C HIS A 89 -2.07 -9.44 2.24
N MET A 90 -2.23 -8.19 2.65
CA MET A 90 -1.41 -7.66 3.73
C MET A 90 -1.77 -8.33 5.06
N ARG A 91 -3.05 -8.68 5.28
CA ARG A 91 -3.44 -9.40 6.49
C ARG A 91 -2.72 -10.74 6.57
N THR A 92 -2.68 -11.46 5.44
CA THR A 92 -1.95 -12.73 5.38
C THR A 92 -0.49 -12.51 5.75
N ALA A 93 0.12 -11.47 5.20
CA ALA A 93 1.54 -11.19 5.44
C ALA A 93 1.81 -10.87 6.91
N VAL A 94 0.98 -10.04 7.51
CA VAL A 94 1.17 -9.65 8.91
C VAL A 94 0.95 -10.86 9.81
N ASP A 95 -0.04 -11.69 9.51
CA ASP A 95 -0.29 -12.89 10.30
C ASP A 95 0.91 -13.84 10.27
N GLU A 96 1.54 -14.00 9.11
CA GLU A 96 2.69 -14.90 9.01
C GLU A 96 3.92 -14.36 9.75
N ALA A 97 3.97 -13.06 10.00
CA ALA A 97 5.08 -12.48 10.74
C ALA A 97 5.01 -12.77 12.23
N GLN A 98 3.83 -13.14 12.73
CA GLN A 98 3.63 -13.56 14.12
C GLN A 98 4.12 -12.53 15.14
N LEU A 99 3.70 -11.28 14.94
CA LEU A 99 4.05 -10.20 15.85
C LEU A 99 3.29 -10.34 17.16
N SER A 100 3.80 -9.69 18.22
CA SER A 100 3.04 -9.61 19.45
C SER A 100 1.73 -8.85 19.20
N PRO A 101 0.68 -9.09 20.00
CA PRO A 101 -0.61 -8.47 19.76
C PRO A 101 -0.54 -6.93 19.69
N LEU A 102 0.25 -6.31 20.53
CA LEU A 102 0.37 -4.86 20.52
C LEU A 102 1.04 -4.35 19.25
N HIS A 103 2.12 -4.99 18.85
CA HIS A 103 2.83 -4.59 17.63
C HIS A 103 1.98 -4.85 16.40
N GLU A 104 1.28 -5.96 16.38
CA GLU A 104 0.39 -6.27 15.26
C GLU A 104 -0.71 -5.23 15.13
N SER A 105 -1.33 -4.86 16.25
CA SER A 105 -2.40 -3.88 16.24
C SER A 105 -1.90 -2.52 15.75
N THR A 106 -0.74 -2.11 16.22
CA THR A 106 -0.16 -0.83 15.81
C THR A 106 0.14 -0.79 14.33
N LEU A 107 0.76 -1.85 13.82
CA LEU A 107 1.11 -1.92 12.40
C LEU A 107 -0.15 -2.00 11.55
N TRP A 108 -1.09 -2.86 11.93
CA TRP A 108 -2.30 -3.05 11.14
C TRP A 108 -3.14 -1.79 11.07
N ASP A 109 -3.25 -1.06 12.17
CA ASP A 109 -4.01 0.17 12.19
C ASP A 109 -3.47 1.16 11.16
N TYR A 110 -2.15 1.28 11.08
CA TYR A 110 -1.55 2.15 10.07
C TYR A 110 -1.82 1.64 8.66
N LEU A 111 -1.62 0.35 8.42
CA LEU A 111 -1.77 -0.21 7.07
C LEU A 111 -3.21 -0.06 6.59
N GLU A 112 -4.18 -0.27 7.47
CA GLU A 112 -5.58 -0.15 7.12
C GLU A 112 -5.93 1.30 6.77
N ARG A 113 -5.49 2.24 7.60
CA ARG A 113 -5.75 3.65 7.32
C ARG A 113 -5.10 4.10 6.02
N ALA A 114 -3.88 3.63 5.77
CA ALA A 114 -3.18 3.98 4.55
C ALA A 114 -3.90 3.44 3.32
N ALA A 115 -4.40 2.21 3.40
CA ALA A 115 -5.12 1.62 2.28
C ALA A 115 -6.40 2.38 1.95
N TYR A 116 -7.14 2.79 2.99
CA TYR A 116 -8.34 3.58 2.77
C TYR A 116 -8.01 4.94 2.16
N ALA A 117 -6.88 5.52 2.55
CA ALA A 117 -6.48 6.82 2.02
C ALA A 117 -6.06 6.75 0.54
N MET A 118 -5.69 5.57 0.05
CA MET A 118 -5.26 5.43 -1.33
C MET A 118 -6.41 5.29 -2.32
N VAL A 119 -7.64 5.04 -1.85
CA VAL A 119 -8.78 4.91 -2.76
C VAL A 119 -8.97 6.22 -3.50
N ASN A 120 -9.01 6.15 -4.82
CA ASN A 120 -9.17 7.33 -5.66
C ASN A 120 -10.26 7.18 -6.70
N SER A 121 -11.05 6.10 -6.64
CA SER A 121 -12.14 5.86 -7.58
C SER A 121 -13.19 5.01 -6.90
N PHE A 122 -14.46 5.31 -7.20
CA PHE A 122 -15.57 4.50 -6.68
C PHE A 122 -16.29 3.78 -7.81
N GLU A 123 -15.70 3.79 -9.00
CA GLU A 123 -16.24 3.04 -10.12
C GLU A 123 -15.72 1.60 -10.06
N PRO A 124 -16.54 0.63 -10.42
CA PRO A 124 -16.09 -0.76 -10.42
C PRO A 124 -14.92 -0.97 -11.37
N SER A 125 -13.96 -1.78 -10.94
CA SER A 125 -12.80 -2.11 -11.74
C SER A 125 -13.21 -2.82 -13.03
N GLY A 126 -12.62 -2.38 -14.14
CA GLY A 126 -12.82 -3.08 -15.40
C GLY A 126 -14.15 -2.83 -16.10
N ILE A 127 -15.01 -1.99 -15.54
CA ILE A 127 -16.27 -1.65 -16.15
C ILE A 127 -16.27 -0.16 -16.43
N GLY A 128 -16.03 0.18 -17.65
CA GLY A 128 -15.96 1.58 -18.01
C GLY A 128 -17.32 2.15 -18.37
N THR A 129 -18.16 2.44 -17.41
CA THR A 129 -19.42 3.14 -17.71
C THR A 129 -19.20 4.63 -17.61
N PRO A 130 -19.30 5.33 -18.70
CA PRO A 130 -18.96 6.77 -18.70
C PRO A 130 -19.82 7.59 -17.76
N SER A 131 -21.06 7.23 -17.61
CA SER A 131 -21.97 8.01 -16.78
C SER A 131 -21.58 7.96 -15.31
N ALA A 132 -20.92 6.93 -14.89
CA ALA A 132 -20.52 6.79 -13.50
C ALA A 132 -19.25 7.55 -13.17
N GLY A 133 -18.51 7.95 -14.18
CA GLY A 133 -17.23 8.60 -13.95
C GLY A 133 -17.32 9.99 -13.40
N ARG A 134 -18.39 10.69 -13.71
CA ARG A 134 -18.48 12.10 -13.39
C ARG A 134 -18.53 12.39 -11.89
N PRO A 135 -19.40 11.75 -11.11
CA PRO A 135 -19.38 11.98 -9.67
C PRO A 135 -18.05 11.56 -9.04
N THR A 136 -17.48 10.50 -9.55
CA THR A 136 -16.19 10.03 -9.05
C THR A 136 -15.10 11.07 -9.28
N LEU A 137 -15.15 11.73 -10.42
CA LEU A 137 -14.17 12.74 -10.75
C LEU A 137 -14.21 13.90 -9.76
N GLU A 138 -15.41 14.37 -9.43
CA GLU A 138 -15.55 15.43 -8.46
C GLU A 138 -15.05 15.00 -7.08
N THR A 139 -15.36 13.78 -6.70
CA THR A 139 -14.93 13.26 -5.42
C THR A 139 -13.40 13.22 -5.35
N ARG A 140 -12.76 12.80 -6.43
CA ARG A 140 -11.31 12.75 -6.45
C ARG A 140 -10.68 14.13 -6.30
N SER A 141 -11.25 15.13 -6.95
CA SER A 141 -10.72 16.48 -6.86
C SER A 141 -10.74 16.97 -5.42
N ARG A 142 -11.83 16.73 -4.72
CA ARG A 142 -11.91 17.12 -3.31
C ARG A 142 -10.91 16.39 -2.46
N GLN A 143 -10.75 15.10 -2.72
CA GLN A 143 -9.77 14.32 -1.96
C GLN A 143 -8.36 14.80 -2.19
N GLU A 144 -8.03 15.15 -3.40
CA GLU A 144 -6.71 15.67 -3.71
C GLU A 144 -6.43 16.96 -2.97
N SER A 145 -7.42 17.84 -2.91
CA SER A 145 -7.27 19.09 -2.16
C SER A 145 -6.98 18.80 -0.69
N THR A 146 -7.68 17.82 -0.14
CA THR A 146 -7.48 17.45 1.25
C THR A 146 -6.09 16.90 1.49
N GLU A 147 -5.56 16.17 0.53
CA GLU A 147 -4.27 15.51 0.67
C GLU A 147 -3.09 16.43 0.48
N SER A 148 -3.30 17.61 -0.02
CA SER A 148 -2.19 18.50 -0.34
C SER A 148 -1.43 18.96 0.90
N THR A 149 -1.91 18.69 2.06
CA THR A 149 -1.18 18.95 3.30
C THR A 149 -0.24 17.79 3.60
#